data_523ad522d369c6e7adde37b90818eefc
#
_entry.id   523ad522d369c6e7adde37b90818eefc
#
_cell.length_a   1.000
_cell.length_b   1.000
_cell.length_c   1.000
_cell.angle_alpha   90.00
_cell.angle_beta   90.00
_cell.angle_gamma   90.00
#
_symmetry.space_group_name_H-M   'P 1'
#
loop_
_entity.id
_entity.type
_entity.pdbx_description
1 polymer ?
#
loop_
_entity_poly.entity_id
_entity_poly.type
_entity_poly.pdbx_seq_one_letter_code
_entity_poly.pdbx_strand_id
1 'polypeptide(L)'
;MEKLINREQLAGMNIHYLFYSLEYFLDAQKEAGFKTIELWPGTPHFFLSYIEYSDCKHVRKLLDERDLTVKVITPENCTYQYQFAAQEKEQFEKSMAYFKKALDAGEELGVETMAINSGWGYWNEDREEAWKRSREMLSVLAEYAKTKNIRLAMESLRPQESNLATTVYD
;
A
#
# COMPACT_ATOMS: atom_id res chain seq x y z
N MET A 1 14.01 -31.78 7.71
CA MET A 1 12.91 -30.84 8.03
C MET A 1 12.70 -29.99 6.79
N GLU A 2 11.57 -30.14 6.15
CA GLU A 2 11.19 -29.32 5.00
C GLU A 2 11.09 -27.85 5.46
N LYS A 3 11.71 -26.92 4.72
CA LYS A 3 11.62 -25.50 5.08
C LYS A 3 10.18 -25.05 4.80
N LEU A 4 9.42 -24.71 5.84
CA LEU A 4 8.03 -24.24 5.75
C LEU A 4 7.92 -22.85 5.07
N ILE A 5 9.00 -22.07 5.06
CA ILE A 5 9.05 -20.74 4.44
C ILE A 5 10.28 -20.68 3.53
N ASN A 6 10.06 -20.28 2.29
CA ASN A 6 11.11 -20.00 1.32
C ASN A 6 11.47 -18.51 1.39
N ARG A 7 12.76 -18.18 1.17
CA ARG A 7 13.23 -16.79 1.13
C ARG A 7 12.51 -15.95 0.08
N GLU A 8 12.08 -16.54 -1.02
CA GLU A 8 11.30 -15.89 -2.08
C GLU A 8 9.90 -15.42 -1.64
N GLN A 9 9.41 -15.91 -0.48
CA GLN A 9 8.15 -15.46 0.12
C GLN A 9 8.35 -14.24 1.04
N LEU A 10 9.57 -13.80 1.24
CA LEU A 10 9.91 -12.66 2.09
C LEU A 10 10.26 -11.45 1.24
N ALA A 11 9.78 -10.29 1.67
CA ALA A 11 10.11 -8.99 1.08
C ALA A 11 10.45 -8.01 2.21
N GLY A 12 11.48 -7.21 2.02
CA GLY A 12 11.75 -6.09 2.93
C GLY A 12 10.94 -4.87 2.52
N MET A 13 10.54 -4.06 3.50
CA MET A 13 9.76 -2.85 3.29
C MET A 13 10.58 -1.59 3.59
N ASN A 14 10.53 -0.62 2.68
CA ASN A 14 11.35 0.59 2.79
C ASN A 14 10.93 1.55 3.92
N ILE A 15 9.73 1.43 4.48
CA ILE A 15 9.29 2.24 5.62
C ILE A 15 10.24 2.12 6.84
N HIS A 16 10.88 0.97 7.00
CA HIS A 16 11.84 0.73 8.08
C HIS A 16 13.18 1.45 7.87
N TYR A 17 13.36 2.07 6.70
CA TYR A 17 14.57 2.79 6.28
C TYR A 17 14.34 4.29 6.12
N LEU A 18 13.40 4.89 6.86
CA LEU A 18 13.02 6.30 6.72
C LEU A 18 14.16 7.32 6.75
N PHE A 19 15.25 7.00 7.47
CA PHE A 19 16.40 7.88 7.62
C PHE A 19 17.58 7.51 6.70
N TYR A 20 17.33 6.62 5.74
CA TYR A 20 18.30 6.21 4.73
C TYR A 20 17.76 6.53 3.34
N SER A 21 18.61 6.59 2.31
CA SER A 21 18.12 6.76 0.94
C SER A 21 17.45 5.49 0.42
N LEU A 22 16.64 5.63 -0.63
CA LEU A 22 16.03 4.47 -1.30
C LEU A 22 17.09 3.52 -1.85
N GLU A 23 18.16 4.06 -2.42
CA GLU A 23 19.29 3.28 -2.94
C GLU A 23 19.93 2.44 -1.84
N TYR A 24 20.17 3.02 -0.66
CA TYR A 24 20.73 2.28 0.48
C TYR A 24 19.82 1.12 0.90
N PHE A 25 18.50 1.36 0.98
CA PHE A 25 17.54 0.29 1.25
C PHE A 25 17.63 -0.82 0.22
N LEU A 26 17.61 -0.49 -1.07
CA LEU A 26 17.65 -1.47 -2.15
C LEU A 26 18.97 -2.26 -2.16
N ASP A 27 20.11 -1.60 -1.90
CA ASP A 27 21.40 -2.27 -1.76
C ASP A 27 21.39 -3.25 -0.58
N ALA A 28 20.87 -2.86 0.56
CA ALA A 28 20.72 -3.73 1.74
C ALA A 28 19.83 -4.96 1.45
N GLN A 29 18.72 -4.79 0.69
CA GLN A 29 17.88 -5.92 0.29
C GLN A 29 18.62 -6.89 -0.64
N LYS A 30 19.35 -6.36 -1.62
CA LYS A 30 20.18 -7.17 -2.53
C LYS A 30 21.25 -7.93 -1.78
N GLU A 31 22.00 -7.28 -0.88
CA GLU A 31 23.03 -7.90 -0.04
C GLU A 31 22.47 -9.00 0.86
N ALA A 32 21.27 -8.79 1.42
CA ALA A 32 20.55 -9.79 2.20
C ALA A 32 20.01 -10.96 1.34
N GLY A 33 20.12 -10.86 0.00
CA GLY A 33 19.72 -11.90 -0.96
C GLY A 33 18.21 -11.94 -1.22
N PHE A 34 17.49 -10.86 -0.95
CA PHE A 34 16.10 -10.72 -1.40
C PHE A 34 16.04 -10.47 -2.91
N LYS A 35 14.94 -10.88 -3.52
CA LYS A 35 14.61 -10.64 -4.93
C LYS A 35 13.41 -9.72 -5.10
N THR A 36 12.63 -9.60 -4.05
CA THR A 36 11.41 -8.80 -4.04
C THR A 36 11.40 -7.85 -2.85
N ILE A 37 10.74 -6.71 -3.05
CA ILE A 37 10.48 -5.74 -1.99
C ILE A 37 8.98 -5.45 -1.89
N GLU A 38 8.57 -4.94 -0.75
CA GLU A 38 7.34 -4.21 -0.55
C GLU A 38 7.66 -2.72 -0.60
N LEU A 39 6.99 -1.99 -1.48
CA LEU A 39 7.20 -0.54 -1.65
C LEU A 39 6.13 0.23 -0.89
N TRP A 40 6.54 0.93 0.14
CA TRP A 40 5.77 2.00 0.76
C TRP A 40 6.05 3.31 -0.01
N PRO A 41 5.05 3.87 -0.72
CA PRO A 41 5.21 5.09 -1.51
C PRO A 41 5.03 6.32 -0.63
N GLY A 42 5.97 6.51 0.29
CA GLY A 42 6.02 7.60 1.24
C GLY A 42 7.32 8.40 1.15
N THR A 43 7.25 9.64 1.59
CA THR A 43 8.42 10.51 1.73
C THR A 43 9.37 9.94 2.80
N PRO A 44 10.70 9.90 2.55
CA PRO A 44 11.42 10.58 1.45
C PRO A 44 11.69 9.72 0.21
N HIS A 45 11.30 8.45 0.16
CA HIS A 45 11.77 7.49 -0.83
C HIS A 45 11.06 7.62 -2.18
N PHE A 46 9.73 7.57 -2.18
CA PHE A 46 8.91 7.66 -3.37
C PHE A 46 7.65 8.46 -3.04
N PHE A 47 7.64 9.73 -3.42
CA PHE A 47 6.53 10.61 -3.10
C PHE A 47 5.31 10.28 -3.96
N LEU A 48 4.19 9.98 -3.30
CA LEU A 48 2.90 9.73 -3.91
C LEU A 48 1.85 10.61 -3.24
N SER A 49 1.07 11.34 -4.03
CA SER A 49 -0.07 12.10 -3.54
C SER A 49 -1.27 11.91 -4.46
N TYR A 50 -2.43 12.45 -4.08
CA TYR A 50 -3.61 12.44 -4.95
C TYR A 50 -3.46 13.34 -6.19
N ILE A 51 -2.48 14.25 -6.20
CA ILE A 51 -2.18 15.18 -7.31
C ILE A 51 -1.06 14.63 -8.19
N GLU A 52 0.05 14.24 -7.57
CA GLU A 52 1.28 13.87 -8.25
C GLU A 52 2.03 12.74 -7.54
N TYR A 53 3.01 12.16 -8.19
CA TYR A 53 3.93 11.18 -7.61
C TYR A 53 5.33 11.32 -8.26
N SER A 54 6.33 10.76 -7.57
CA SER A 54 7.69 10.67 -8.07
C SER A 54 7.75 9.81 -9.35
N ASP A 55 8.77 10.05 -10.15
CA ASP A 55 8.96 9.34 -11.42
C ASP A 55 9.21 7.83 -11.21
N CYS A 56 8.23 7.02 -11.58
CA CYS A 56 8.31 5.56 -11.56
C CYS A 56 9.47 5.02 -12.40
N LYS A 57 9.88 5.71 -13.47
CA LYS A 57 11.03 5.31 -14.30
C LYS A 57 12.33 5.34 -13.52
N HIS A 58 12.50 6.34 -12.65
CA HIS A 58 13.67 6.39 -11.76
C HIS A 58 13.69 5.21 -10.81
N VAL A 59 12.55 4.92 -10.15
CA VAL A 59 12.43 3.77 -9.24
C VAL A 59 12.67 2.46 -9.99
N ARG A 60 12.08 2.31 -11.18
CA ARG A 60 12.29 1.14 -12.03
C ARG A 60 13.78 0.94 -12.34
N LYS A 61 14.49 1.99 -12.75
CA LYS A 61 15.92 1.92 -13.02
C LYS A 61 16.70 1.45 -11.80
N LEU A 62 16.42 1.99 -10.62
CA LEU A 62 17.09 1.57 -9.37
C LEU A 62 16.87 0.09 -9.04
N LEU A 63 15.68 -0.42 -9.32
CA LEU A 63 15.33 -1.83 -9.14
C LEU A 63 16.06 -2.73 -10.14
N ASP A 64 16.05 -2.35 -11.43
CA ASP A 64 16.69 -3.11 -12.51
C ASP A 64 18.21 -3.24 -12.30
N GLU A 65 18.88 -2.16 -11.85
CA GLU A 65 20.32 -2.17 -11.52
C GLU A 65 20.68 -3.16 -10.40
N ARG A 66 19.69 -3.58 -9.62
CA ARG A 66 19.83 -4.47 -8.45
C ARG A 66 19.23 -5.85 -8.63
N ASP A 67 18.59 -6.11 -9.76
CA ASP A 67 17.82 -7.35 -10.00
C ASP A 67 16.73 -7.56 -8.91
N LEU A 68 16.03 -6.47 -8.57
CA LEU A 68 14.95 -6.44 -7.63
C LEU A 68 13.61 -6.13 -8.31
N THR A 69 12.52 -6.65 -7.77
CA THR A 69 11.15 -6.34 -8.20
C THR A 69 10.28 -5.90 -7.02
N VAL A 70 9.25 -5.10 -7.31
CA VAL A 70 8.23 -4.75 -6.31
C VAL A 70 7.14 -5.79 -6.34
N LYS A 71 6.93 -6.50 -5.25
CA LYS A 71 5.87 -7.51 -5.12
C LYS A 71 4.56 -6.91 -4.64
N VAL A 72 4.67 -5.99 -3.69
CA VAL A 72 3.53 -5.33 -3.04
C VAL A 72 3.78 -3.83 -3.00
N ILE A 73 2.75 -3.04 -3.30
CA ILE A 73 2.71 -1.60 -3.00
C ILE A 73 1.76 -1.35 -1.84
N THR A 74 2.22 -0.62 -0.84
CA THR A 74 1.48 -0.34 0.39
C THR A 74 1.34 1.16 0.57
N PRO A 75 0.31 1.79 -0.04
CA PRO A 75 0.11 3.22 0.04
C PRO A 75 -0.17 3.67 1.47
N GLU A 76 0.23 4.90 1.79
CA GLU A 76 0.00 5.51 3.08
C GLU A 76 -1.50 5.57 3.40
N ASN A 77 -1.88 5.06 4.55
CA ASN A 77 -3.26 4.97 5.00
C ASN A 77 -3.31 4.82 6.54
N CYS A 78 -4.43 4.44 7.11
CA CYS A 78 -4.61 4.20 8.54
C CYS A 78 -4.77 5.49 9.35
N THR A 79 -3.70 6.08 9.89
CA THR A 79 -3.75 7.24 10.80
C THR A 79 -3.50 8.58 10.12
N TYR A 80 -3.28 8.57 8.83
CA TYR A 80 -2.96 9.75 8.03
C TYR A 80 -4.18 10.30 7.30
N GLN A 81 -3.96 11.29 6.46
CA GLN A 81 -5.00 12.01 5.74
C GLN A 81 -5.74 11.17 4.70
N TYR A 82 -5.15 10.04 4.25
CA TYR A 82 -5.80 9.14 3.31
C TYR A 82 -6.31 7.91 4.04
N GLN A 83 -7.59 7.62 3.88
CA GLN A 83 -8.20 6.43 4.52
C GLN A 83 -9.45 5.96 3.76
N PHE A 84 -9.77 4.68 3.91
CA PHE A 84 -10.80 4.00 3.12
C PHE A 84 -12.24 4.29 3.57
N ALA A 85 -12.46 4.80 4.78
CA ALA A 85 -13.78 5.06 5.34
C ALA A 85 -14.03 6.54 5.67
N ALA A 86 -13.34 7.46 4.97
CA ALA A 86 -13.43 8.90 5.21
C ALA A 86 -14.89 9.38 5.21
N GLN A 87 -15.29 10.12 6.26
CA GLN A 87 -16.63 10.66 6.40
C GLN A 87 -16.82 11.92 5.56
N GLU A 88 -15.81 12.80 5.56
CA GLU A 88 -15.87 14.04 4.81
C GLU A 88 -15.75 13.77 3.32
N LYS A 89 -16.70 14.29 2.54
CA LYS A 89 -16.75 14.06 1.08
C LYS A 89 -15.43 14.42 0.38
N GLU A 90 -14.86 15.58 0.71
CA GLU A 90 -13.60 16.02 0.12
C GLU A 90 -12.44 15.05 0.45
N GLN A 91 -12.37 14.58 1.69
CA GLN A 91 -11.36 13.62 2.10
C GLN A 91 -11.57 12.26 1.42
N PHE A 92 -12.81 11.81 1.27
CA PHE A 92 -13.15 10.59 0.55
C PHE A 92 -12.68 10.65 -0.90
N GLU A 93 -13.00 11.76 -1.61
CA GLU A 93 -12.59 11.96 -2.99
C GLU A 93 -11.05 12.03 -3.15
N LYS A 94 -10.35 12.73 -2.26
CA LYS A 94 -8.88 12.80 -2.24
C LYS A 94 -8.24 11.44 -1.94
N SER A 95 -8.81 10.69 -0.99
CA SER A 95 -8.34 9.33 -0.67
C SER A 95 -8.53 8.39 -1.86
N MET A 96 -9.69 8.44 -2.51
CA MET A 96 -9.97 7.65 -3.72
C MET A 96 -8.97 7.98 -4.84
N ALA A 97 -8.71 9.26 -5.09
CA ALA A 97 -7.75 9.68 -6.11
C ALA A 97 -6.32 9.23 -5.78
N TYR A 98 -5.92 9.32 -4.52
CA TYR A 98 -4.63 8.86 -4.03
C TYR A 98 -4.44 7.35 -4.22
N PHE A 99 -5.42 6.53 -3.81
CA PHE A 99 -5.34 5.07 -3.95
C PHE A 99 -5.38 4.62 -5.41
N LYS A 100 -6.13 5.30 -6.28
CA LYS A 100 -6.08 5.04 -7.73
C LYS A 100 -4.70 5.36 -8.30
N LYS A 101 -4.09 6.45 -7.89
CA LYS A 101 -2.72 6.80 -8.29
C LYS A 101 -1.70 5.78 -7.79
N ALA A 102 -1.90 5.19 -6.60
CA ALA A 102 -1.06 4.09 -6.12
C ALA A 102 -1.18 2.85 -7.03
N LEU A 103 -2.39 2.55 -7.52
CA LEU A 103 -2.60 1.49 -8.51
C LEU A 103 -1.94 1.80 -9.85
N ASP A 104 -1.98 3.06 -10.33
CA ASP A 104 -1.31 3.47 -11.55
C ASP A 104 0.22 3.33 -11.42
N ALA A 105 0.79 3.79 -10.31
CA ALA A 105 2.21 3.60 -10.02
C ALA A 105 2.57 2.10 -9.89
N GLY A 106 1.70 1.32 -9.27
CA GLY A 106 1.86 -0.13 -9.16
C GLY A 106 1.89 -0.82 -10.53
N GLU A 107 1.01 -0.42 -11.46
CA GLU A 107 1.01 -0.92 -12.85
C GLU A 107 2.35 -0.58 -13.54
N GLU A 108 2.80 0.67 -13.47
CA GLU A 108 4.08 1.09 -14.04
C GLU A 108 5.27 0.32 -13.46
N LEU A 109 5.24 -0.03 -12.19
CA LEU A 109 6.29 -0.79 -11.51
C LEU A 109 6.13 -2.31 -11.64
N GLY A 110 5.06 -2.80 -12.27
CA GLY A 110 4.80 -4.23 -12.46
C GLY A 110 4.39 -4.94 -11.16
N VAL A 111 3.72 -4.24 -10.27
CA VAL A 111 3.26 -4.76 -8.99
C VAL A 111 2.07 -5.70 -9.18
N GLU A 112 2.04 -6.80 -8.45
CA GLU A 112 0.94 -7.78 -8.50
C GLU A 112 -0.12 -7.54 -7.42
N THR A 113 0.23 -6.85 -6.33
CA THR A 113 -0.64 -6.72 -5.16
C THR A 113 -0.51 -5.32 -4.54
N MET A 114 -1.64 -4.70 -4.21
CA MET A 114 -1.68 -3.52 -3.37
C MET A 114 -2.25 -3.90 -2.00
N ALA A 115 -1.52 -3.58 -0.94
CA ALA A 115 -2.01 -3.73 0.42
C ALA A 115 -3.01 -2.62 0.73
N ILE A 116 -4.11 -2.99 1.36
CA ILE A 116 -5.20 -2.11 1.78
C ILE A 116 -5.64 -2.48 3.20
N ASN A 117 -6.44 -1.64 3.80
CA ASN A 117 -7.18 -1.96 5.03
C ASN A 117 -8.63 -1.45 4.93
N SER A 118 -9.40 -1.60 5.99
CA SER A 118 -10.79 -1.15 6.02
C SER A 118 -10.98 0.35 6.29
N GLY A 119 -9.91 1.08 6.61
CA GLY A 119 -10.04 2.40 7.21
C GLY A 119 -10.59 2.34 8.63
N TRP A 120 -11.09 3.45 9.11
CA TRP A 120 -11.70 3.58 10.43
C TRP A 120 -12.84 4.60 10.40
N GLY A 121 -13.79 4.44 11.32
CA GLY A 121 -14.87 5.40 11.57
C GLY A 121 -14.65 6.15 12.88
N TYR A 122 -15.34 7.27 13.07
CA TYR A 122 -15.32 7.98 14.34
C TYR A 122 -15.99 7.15 15.45
N TRP A 123 -15.45 7.19 16.66
CA TRP A 123 -16.04 6.48 17.81
C TRP A 123 -17.43 6.98 18.23
N ASN A 124 -17.80 8.17 17.77
CA ASN A 124 -19.10 8.80 18.03
C ASN A 124 -20.05 8.77 16.82
N GLU A 125 -19.76 7.96 15.81
CA GLU A 125 -20.67 7.69 14.69
C GLU A 125 -21.20 6.25 14.73
N ASP A 126 -22.21 5.96 13.92
CA ASP A 126 -22.66 4.59 13.70
C ASP A 126 -21.60 3.82 12.89
N ARG A 127 -21.09 2.74 13.45
CA ARG A 127 -20.08 1.86 12.83
C ARG A 127 -20.53 1.36 11.45
N GLU A 128 -21.81 1.11 11.25
CA GLU A 128 -22.34 0.65 9.97
C GLU A 128 -22.24 1.73 8.87
N GLU A 129 -22.34 3.01 9.22
CA GLU A 129 -22.13 4.09 8.26
C GLU A 129 -20.66 4.18 7.83
N ALA A 130 -19.71 3.98 8.74
CA ALA A 130 -18.29 3.86 8.39
C ALA A 130 -18.02 2.63 7.50
N TRP A 131 -18.66 1.49 7.79
CA TRP A 131 -18.58 0.30 6.96
C TRP A 131 -19.13 0.52 5.55
N LYS A 132 -20.23 1.26 5.37
CA LYS A 132 -20.78 1.61 4.06
C LYS A 132 -19.77 2.38 3.23
N ARG A 133 -19.15 3.41 3.81
CA ARG A 133 -18.12 4.21 3.12
C ARG A 133 -16.90 3.37 2.75
N SER A 134 -16.43 2.53 3.67
CA SER A 134 -15.34 1.61 3.41
C SER A 134 -15.67 0.68 2.23
N ARG A 135 -16.81 0.01 2.27
CA ARG A 135 -17.25 -0.89 1.19
C ARG A 135 -17.41 -0.16 -0.14
N GLU A 136 -17.94 1.07 -0.14
CA GLU A 136 -18.06 1.88 -1.34
C GLU A 136 -16.68 2.15 -1.97
N MET A 137 -15.74 2.68 -1.18
CA MET A 137 -14.40 2.96 -1.66
C MET A 137 -13.69 1.69 -2.14
N LEU A 138 -13.70 0.64 -1.35
CA LEU A 138 -13.02 -0.61 -1.67
C LEU A 138 -13.61 -1.29 -2.92
N SER A 139 -14.93 -1.21 -3.13
CA SER A 139 -15.58 -1.73 -4.34
C SER A 139 -15.10 -0.99 -5.58
N VAL A 140 -15.05 0.34 -5.55
CA VAL A 140 -14.56 1.15 -6.68
C VAL A 140 -13.08 0.86 -6.94
N LEU A 141 -12.28 0.76 -5.89
CA LEU A 141 -10.85 0.44 -6.02
C LEU A 141 -10.62 -0.97 -6.54
N ALA A 142 -11.43 -1.95 -6.16
CA ALA A 142 -11.33 -3.32 -6.66
C ALA A 142 -11.59 -3.39 -8.17
N GLU A 143 -12.62 -2.71 -8.66
CA GLU A 143 -12.88 -2.63 -10.10
C GLU A 143 -11.75 -1.90 -10.84
N TYR A 144 -11.20 -0.83 -10.26
CA TYR A 144 -10.08 -0.13 -10.86
C TYR A 144 -8.80 -0.98 -10.86
N ALA A 145 -8.48 -1.64 -9.76
CA ALA A 145 -7.33 -2.54 -9.63
C ALA A 145 -7.39 -3.70 -10.64
N LYS A 146 -8.59 -4.22 -10.91
CA LYS A 146 -8.82 -5.25 -11.93
C LYS A 146 -8.41 -4.78 -13.33
N THR A 147 -8.63 -3.50 -13.68
CA THR A 147 -8.18 -2.94 -14.96
C THR A 147 -6.65 -2.87 -15.07
N LYS A 148 -5.95 -2.86 -13.94
CA LYS A 148 -4.49 -2.82 -13.82
C LYS A 148 -3.87 -4.20 -13.60
N ASN A 149 -4.69 -5.25 -13.53
CA ASN A 149 -4.27 -6.61 -13.17
C ASN A 149 -3.56 -6.69 -11.81
N ILE A 150 -3.97 -5.84 -10.86
CA ILE A 150 -3.46 -5.79 -9.49
C ILE A 150 -4.52 -6.36 -8.54
N ARG A 151 -4.10 -7.23 -7.61
CA ARG A 151 -4.95 -7.74 -6.54
C ARG A 151 -4.92 -6.78 -5.35
N LEU A 152 -6.04 -6.63 -4.68
CA LEU A 152 -6.10 -5.96 -3.38
C LEU A 152 -5.96 -7.02 -2.27
N ALA A 153 -5.04 -6.81 -1.33
CA ALA A 153 -4.84 -7.65 -0.17
C ALA A 153 -5.20 -6.86 1.09
N MET A 154 -6.26 -7.28 1.78
CA MET A 154 -6.71 -6.60 2.99
C MET A 154 -5.94 -7.07 4.21
N GLU A 155 -5.38 -6.12 4.94
CA GLU A 155 -4.83 -6.32 6.27
C GLU A 155 -5.88 -5.99 7.32
N SER A 156 -6.05 -6.89 8.30
CA SER A 156 -6.80 -6.57 9.51
C SER A 156 -5.90 -5.79 10.47
N LEU A 157 -6.35 -4.62 10.90
CA LEU A 157 -5.60 -3.75 11.78
C LEU A 157 -5.94 -4.02 13.25
N ARG A 158 -5.00 -3.75 14.15
CA ARG A 158 -5.28 -3.82 15.58
C ARG A 158 -6.32 -2.76 15.99
N PRO A 159 -7.07 -2.96 17.10
CA PRO A 159 -8.14 -2.05 17.53
C PRO A 159 -7.70 -0.60 17.78
N GLN A 160 -6.40 -0.35 17.96
CA GLN A 160 -5.85 1.00 18.12
C GLN A 160 -5.74 1.77 16.79
N GLU A 161 -5.80 1.07 15.67
CA GLU A 161 -5.62 1.63 14.33
C GLU A 161 -6.91 1.61 13.51
N SER A 162 -7.84 0.71 13.82
CA SER A 162 -9.13 0.60 13.16
C SER A 162 -10.21 0.08 14.12
N ASN A 163 -11.42 0.56 13.95
CA ASN A 163 -12.61 0.02 14.60
C ASN A 163 -13.53 -0.72 13.61
N LEU A 164 -13.03 -1.01 12.41
CA LEU A 164 -13.74 -1.76 11.37
C LEU A 164 -13.22 -3.21 11.29
N ALA A 165 -12.37 -3.53 10.31
CA ALA A 165 -11.82 -4.88 10.20
C ALA A 165 -10.59 -5.03 11.11
N THR A 166 -10.76 -5.69 12.25
CA THR A 166 -9.71 -5.98 13.22
C THR A 166 -9.32 -7.45 13.26
N THR A 167 -10.13 -8.28 12.62
CA THR A 167 -9.87 -9.70 12.45
C THR A 167 -10.22 -10.14 11.02
N VAL A 168 -9.84 -11.35 10.65
CA VAL A 168 -10.20 -11.97 9.36
C VAL A 168 -11.69 -12.40 9.28
N TYR A 169 -12.44 -12.23 10.36
CA TYR A 169 -13.85 -12.60 10.46
C TYR A 169 -14.80 -11.38 10.39
N ASP A 170 -14.27 -10.14 10.38
CA ASP A 170 -15.06 -8.90 10.28
C ASP A 170 -15.68 -8.64 8.91
#